data_a4cef8457c106c7a9ab34b31d04f8a73
#
_entry.id   a4cef8457c106c7a9ab34b31d04f8a73
#
_cell.length_a   1.000
_cell.length_b   1.000
_cell.length_c   1.000
_cell.angle_alpha   90.00
_cell.angle_beta   90.00
_cell.angle_gamma   90.00
#
_symmetry.space_group_name_H-M   'P 1'
#
loop_
_entity.id
_entity.type
_entity.pdbx_description
1 polymer ?
#
loop_
_entity_poly.entity_id
_entity_poly.type
_entity_poly.pdbx_seq_one_letter_code
_entity_poly.pdbx_strand_id
1 'polypeptide(L)'
;MKKILLVISIFCLSNSSFAQFKKGFGFTTGAWGSGFHFMVDREISEALYSGFEVRFLDVKNDGEMPVTNYYTGQTYNIGDDALVMFPAFAKIRYLPFEGMIANNFSPFIELKAGINYALDGNSNARTFRGRWRNSSGYTSFGGQFVVGINFPQINGTSIITSIGYETLPMTKEIDGRNNYDGITMNISYIFRNRN
;
A
#
# COMPACT_ATOMS: atom_id res chain seq x y z
N MET A 1 -31.51 -6.48 -0.94
CA MET A 1 -30.10 -6.40 -0.57
C MET A 1 -29.54 -7.72 0.00
N LYS A 2 -30.15 -8.37 1.01
CA LYS A 2 -29.64 -9.65 1.59
C LYS A 2 -29.49 -10.80 0.57
N LYS A 3 -30.39 -10.91 -0.43
CA LYS A 3 -30.33 -11.96 -1.48
C LYS A 3 -29.17 -11.76 -2.46
N ILE A 4 -28.78 -10.52 -2.77
CA ILE A 4 -27.65 -10.19 -3.66
C ILE A 4 -26.34 -10.52 -2.97
N LEU A 5 -26.21 -10.22 -1.67
CA LEU A 5 -25.03 -10.57 -0.87
C LEU A 5 -24.83 -12.10 -0.80
N LEU A 6 -25.91 -12.86 -0.67
CA LEU A 6 -25.85 -14.32 -0.64
C LEU A 6 -25.41 -14.91 -1.99
N VAL A 7 -25.86 -14.36 -3.10
CA VAL A 7 -25.45 -14.80 -4.47
C VAL A 7 -23.97 -14.49 -4.70
N ILE A 8 -23.49 -13.32 -4.30
CA ILE A 8 -22.07 -12.95 -4.40
C ILE A 8 -21.22 -13.86 -3.51
N SER A 9 -21.69 -14.18 -2.30
CA SER A 9 -21.00 -15.09 -1.38
C SER A 9 -20.89 -16.51 -1.95
N ILE A 10 -21.96 -17.04 -2.55
CA ILE A 10 -21.97 -18.37 -3.19
C ILE A 10 -21.05 -18.38 -4.42
N PHE A 11 -21.04 -17.31 -5.23
CA PHE A 11 -20.18 -17.21 -6.40
C PHE A 11 -18.68 -17.14 -6.02
N CYS A 12 -18.35 -16.51 -4.89
CA CYS A 12 -17.00 -16.50 -4.36
C CYS A 12 -16.55 -17.86 -3.81
N LEU A 13 -17.47 -18.69 -3.32
CA LEU A 13 -17.17 -20.00 -2.74
C LEU A 13 -17.08 -21.13 -3.79
N SER A 14 -17.79 -21.01 -4.90
CA SER A 14 -17.84 -22.08 -5.93
C SER A 14 -16.59 -22.18 -6.81
N ASN A 15 -15.70 -21.18 -6.81
CA ASN A 15 -14.45 -21.17 -7.58
C ASN A 15 -13.22 -21.59 -6.79
N SER A 16 -13.36 -22.34 -5.70
CA SER A 16 -12.27 -22.69 -4.80
C SER A 16 -11.35 -23.83 -5.29
N SER A 17 -11.53 -24.36 -6.50
CA SER A 17 -10.69 -25.41 -7.04
C SER A 17 -9.41 -24.80 -7.67
N PHE A 18 -8.27 -24.98 -6.97
CA PHE A 18 -6.90 -24.85 -7.49
C PHE A 18 -6.30 -23.45 -7.73
N ALA A 19 -6.89 -22.36 -7.32
CA ALA A 19 -6.20 -21.09 -7.43
C ALA A 19 -5.09 -20.95 -6.35
N GLN A 20 -3.84 -21.00 -6.79
CA GLN A 20 -2.70 -20.81 -5.91
C GLN A 20 -2.61 -19.35 -5.43
N PHE A 21 -2.49 -19.16 -4.11
CA PHE A 21 -2.24 -17.85 -3.54
C PHE A 21 -0.77 -17.47 -3.68
N LYS A 22 -0.48 -16.38 -4.37
CA LYS A 22 0.85 -15.79 -4.46
C LYS A 22 0.99 -14.74 -3.35
N LYS A 23 1.99 -14.91 -2.48
CA LYS A 23 2.28 -13.97 -1.39
C LYS A 23 3.48 -13.11 -1.76
N GLY A 24 3.45 -11.86 -1.40
CA GLY A 24 4.55 -10.94 -1.68
C GLY A 24 4.74 -9.92 -0.58
N PHE A 25 5.95 -9.38 -0.54
CA PHE A 25 6.35 -8.30 0.33
C PHE A 25 7.09 -7.26 -0.50
N GLY A 26 6.96 -5.99 -0.17
CA GLY A 26 7.63 -4.94 -0.90
C GLY A 26 7.78 -3.64 -0.14
N PHE A 27 8.35 -2.69 -0.83
CA PHE A 27 8.57 -1.33 -0.38
C PHE A 27 7.76 -0.37 -1.26
N THR A 28 7.17 0.62 -0.62
CA THR A 28 6.42 1.71 -1.27
C THR A 28 7.06 3.02 -0.88
N THR A 29 7.25 3.90 -1.85
CA THR A 29 7.62 5.30 -1.62
C THR A 29 6.73 6.19 -2.47
N GLY A 30 6.43 7.38 -1.99
CA GLY A 30 5.52 8.28 -2.68
C GLY A 30 5.66 9.72 -2.23
N ALA A 31 4.75 10.56 -2.70
CA ALA A 31 4.75 12.00 -2.43
C ALA A 31 4.71 12.32 -0.92
N TRP A 32 4.07 11.47 -0.13
CA TRP A 32 3.80 11.75 1.29
C TRP A 32 4.55 10.86 2.26
N GLY A 33 5.36 9.94 1.79
CA GLY A 33 6.09 9.07 2.69
C GLY A 33 6.59 7.79 2.05
N SER A 34 7.02 6.88 2.91
CA SER A 34 7.53 5.59 2.49
C SER A 34 7.19 4.51 3.50
N GLY A 35 7.25 3.26 3.08
CA GLY A 35 6.95 2.16 3.97
C GLY A 35 6.99 0.81 3.29
N PHE A 36 6.45 -0.17 3.98
CA PHE A 36 6.41 -1.53 3.54
C PHE A 36 4.98 -1.98 3.24
N HIS A 37 4.85 -2.94 2.33
CA HIS A 37 3.57 -3.56 2.06
C HIS A 37 3.69 -5.08 1.98
N PHE A 38 2.61 -5.73 2.35
CA PHE A 38 2.40 -7.16 2.18
C PHE A 38 1.20 -7.37 1.28
N MET A 39 1.31 -8.30 0.33
CA MET A 39 0.23 -8.60 -0.60
C MET A 39 -0.03 -10.10 -0.71
N VAL A 40 -1.28 -10.42 -1.01
CA VAL A 40 -1.71 -11.77 -1.35
C VAL A 40 -2.55 -11.68 -2.61
N ASP A 41 -2.12 -12.34 -3.67
CA ASP A 41 -2.78 -12.38 -4.95
C ASP A 41 -3.28 -13.78 -5.25
N ARG A 42 -4.44 -13.86 -5.90
CA ARG A 42 -5.03 -15.07 -6.43
C ARG A 42 -5.27 -14.88 -7.92
N GLU A 43 -4.83 -15.84 -8.70
CA GLU A 43 -5.12 -15.89 -10.12
C GLU A 43 -6.58 -16.27 -10.35
N ILE A 44 -7.31 -15.45 -11.11
CA ILE A 44 -8.69 -15.71 -11.53
C ILE A 44 -8.71 -16.33 -12.93
N SER A 45 -7.86 -15.79 -13.80
CA SER A 45 -7.60 -16.31 -15.15
C SER A 45 -6.17 -16.01 -15.55
N GLU A 46 -5.70 -16.53 -16.69
CA GLU A 46 -4.32 -16.38 -17.18
C GLU A 46 -3.80 -14.93 -17.13
N ALA A 47 -4.67 -13.95 -17.37
CA ALA A 47 -4.27 -12.53 -17.38
C ALA A 47 -4.86 -11.69 -16.23
N LEU A 48 -5.67 -12.29 -15.34
CA LEU A 48 -6.41 -11.54 -14.32
C LEU A 48 -6.14 -12.09 -12.91
N TYR A 49 -5.71 -11.21 -12.03
CA TYR A 49 -5.45 -11.48 -10.62
C TYR A 49 -6.34 -10.62 -9.74
N SER A 50 -6.82 -11.18 -8.63
CA SER A 50 -7.41 -10.41 -7.54
C SER A 50 -6.61 -10.63 -6.26
N GLY A 51 -6.66 -9.69 -5.34
CA GLY A 51 -5.89 -9.83 -4.10
C GLY A 51 -6.18 -8.75 -3.08
N PHE A 52 -5.36 -8.82 -2.04
CA PHE A 52 -5.35 -7.84 -0.97
C PHE A 52 -3.93 -7.35 -0.74
N GLU A 53 -3.83 -6.10 -0.32
CA GLU A 53 -2.58 -5.46 0.04
C GLU A 53 -2.78 -4.67 1.32
N VAL A 54 -1.87 -4.84 2.26
CA VAL A 54 -1.81 -4.05 3.50
C VAL A 54 -0.47 -3.33 3.53
N ARG A 55 -0.48 -2.06 3.87
CA ARG A 55 0.72 -1.22 3.95
C ARG A 55 0.92 -0.69 5.35
N PHE A 56 2.15 -0.41 5.66
CA PHE A 56 2.59 0.48 6.72
C PHE A 56 3.33 1.64 6.06
N LEU A 57 2.82 2.84 6.21
CA LEU A 57 3.43 4.06 5.65
C LEU A 57 3.81 5.00 6.78
N ASP A 58 5.06 5.41 6.79
CA ASP A 58 5.58 6.51 7.58
C ASP A 58 5.44 7.78 6.75
N VAL A 59 4.58 8.68 7.20
CA VAL A 59 4.22 9.90 6.47
C VAL A 59 5.10 11.03 6.94
N LYS A 60 5.73 11.71 5.97
CA LYS A 60 6.52 12.90 6.24
C LYS A 60 5.67 14.16 6.11
N ASN A 61 5.82 15.05 7.06
CA ASN A 61 5.22 16.39 6.97
C ASN A 61 6.16 17.33 6.19
N ASP A 62 5.59 18.16 5.30
CA ASP A 62 6.35 19.19 4.55
C ASP A 62 6.95 20.28 5.46
N GLY A 63 6.49 20.37 6.70
CA GLY A 63 6.96 21.31 7.70
C GLY A 63 8.21 20.86 8.47
N GLU A 64 8.71 19.67 8.25
CA GLU A 64 9.93 19.21 8.92
C GLU A 64 11.15 19.99 8.44
N MET A 65 11.69 20.82 9.33
CA MET A 65 12.94 21.53 9.08
C MET A 65 14.00 21.07 10.09
N PRO A 66 15.17 20.64 9.64
CA PRO A 66 16.30 20.40 10.54
C PRO A 66 16.82 21.75 11.06
N VAL A 67 16.76 21.94 12.36
CA VAL A 67 17.30 23.12 13.04
C VAL A 67 18.46 22.71 13.90
N THR A 68 19.61 23.33 13.69
CA THR A 68 20.80 23.09 14.51
C THR A 68 20.84 24.13 15.63
N ASN A 69 20.88 23.64 16.86
CA ASN A 69 21.10 24.49 18.03
C ASN A 69 22.52 25.06 17.97
N TYR A 70 22.63 26.36 17.83
CA TYR A 70 23.89 27.07 17.69
C TYR A 70 24.85 26.84 18.89
N TYR A 71 24.29 26.65 20.09
CA TYR A 71 25.08 26.51 21.32
C TYR A 71 25.56 25.08 21.59
N THR A 72 24.78 24.08 21.17
CA THR A 72 25.08 22.67 21.46
C THR A 72 25.55 21.88 20.23
N GLY A 73 25.40 22.44 19.03
CA GLY A 73 25.71 21.75 17.78
C GLY A 73 24.75 20.58 17.47
N GLN A 74 23.70 20.38 18.28
CA GLN A 74 22.72 19.31 18.06
C GLN A 74 21.69 19.74 17.03
N THR A 75 21.44 18.86 16.07
CA THR A 75 20.36 19.04 15.09
C THR A 75 19.11 18.31 15.58
N TYR A 76 17.98 18.98 15.56
CA TYR A 76 16.64 18.42 15.85
C TYR A 76 15.65 18.92 14.80
N ASN A 77 14.63 18.12 14.49
CA ASN A 77 13.58 18.51 13.56
C ASN A 77 12.51 19.32 14.29
N ILE A 78 12.12 20.45 13.72
CA ILE A 78 10.92 21.20 14.13
C ILE A 78 9.81 20.82 13.17
N GLY A 79 8.58 20.64 13.69
CA GLY A 79 7.42 20.19 12.89
C GLY A 79 7.40 18.66 12.65
N ASP A 80 8.12 17.89 13.47
CA ASP A 80 8.12 16.43 13.46
C ASP A 80 6.76 15.90 13.99
N ASP A 81 5.75 15.97 13.14
CA ASP A 81 4.44 15.38 13.39
C ASP A 81 4.50 13.89 13.03
N ALA A 82 4.17 13.05 14.02
CA ALA A 82 4.29 11.62 13.84
C ALA A 82 2.98 11.05 13.26
N LEU A 83 2.91 10.96 11.95
CA LEU A 83 1.77 10.38 11.26
C LEU A 83 2.17 9.04 10.62
N VAL A 84 1.45 7.99 10.98
CA VAL A 84 1.55 6.67 10.31
C VAL A 84 0.21 6.29 9.73
N MET A 85 0.26 5.67 8.55
CA MET A 85 -0.93 5.18 7.86
C MET A 85 -0.84 3.68 7.60
N PHE A 86 -2.01 3.04 7.69
CA PHE A 86 -2.22 1.61 7.43
C PHE A 86 -3.29 1.42 6.35
N PRO A 87 -2.97 1.69 5.08
CA PRO A 87 -3.90 1.39 4.00
C PRO A 87 -4.08 -0.11 3.81
N ALA A 88 -5.33 -0.55 3.67
CA ALA A 88 -5.71 -1.92 3.38
C ALA A 88 -6.61 -1.92 2.14
N PHE A 89 -6.12 -2.47 1.04
CA PHE A 89 -6.77 -2.43 -0.27
C PHE A 89 -7.15 -3.82 -0.76
N ALA A 90 -8.34 -3.95 -1.31
CA ALA A 90 -8.66 -4.96 -2.30
C ALA A 90 -8.13 -4.48 -3.66
N LYS A 91 -7.61 -5.40 -4.46
CA LYS A 91 -7.00 -5.06 -5.75
C LYS A 91 -7.38 -6.04 -6.86
N ILE A 92 -7.38 -5.51 -8.07
CA ILE A 92 -7.52 -6.28 -9.31
C ILE A 92 -6.38 -5.85 -10.23
N ARG A 93 -5.62 -6.85 -10.73
CA ARG A 93 -4.51 -6.66 -11.65
C ARG A 93 -4.79 -7.39 -12.95
N TYR A 94 -4.60 -6.69 -14.07
CA TYR A 94 -4.74 -7.22 -15.41
C TYR A 94 -3.41 -7.15 -16.16
N LEU A 95 -2.98 -8.27 -16.75
CA LEU A 95 -1.76 -8.42 -17.53
C LEU A 95 -2.11 -8.62 -19.02
N PRO A 96 -2.31 -7.55 -19.79
CA PRO A 96 -2.84 -7.64 -21.16
C PRO A 96 -1.95 -8.40 -22.13
N PHE A 97 -0.66 -8.54 -21.81
CA PHE A 97 0.35 -9.13 -22.69
C PHE A 97 1.11 -10.29 -22.03
N GLU A 98 0.49 -10.99 -21.06
CA GLU A 98 1.13 -12.10 -20.39
C GLU A 98 1.47 -13.22 -21.41
N GLY A 99 2.74 -13.63 -21.43
CA GLY A 99 3.24 -14.62 -22.39
C GLY A 99 3.39 -14.17 -23.85
N MET A 100 2.97 -12.93 -24.19
CA MET A 100 2.98 -12.45 -25.58
C MET A 100 4.27 -11.69 -25.94
N ILE A 101 4.87 -10.96 -25.00
CA ILE A 101 6.06 -10.13 -25.26
C ILE A 101 7.32 -10.94 -24.97
N ALA A 102 7.45 -11.47 -23.75
CA ALA A 102 8.54 -12.31 -23.31
C ALA A 102 8.14 -13.10 -22.07
N ASN A 103 8.77 -14.26 -21.85
CA ASN A 103 8.43 -15.10 -20.69
C ASN A 103 8.82 -14.50 -19.34
N ASN A 104 9.65 -13.46 -19.32
CA ASN A 104 10.16 -12.82 -18.11
C ASN A 104 9.75 -11.34 -18.00
N PHE A 105 8.78 -10.89 -18.79
CA PHE A 105 8.35 -9.49 -18.83
C PHE A 105 6.85 -9.40 -19.09
N SER A 106 6.08 -9.00 -18.10
CA SER A 106 4.63 -8.89 -18.21
C SER A 106 4.17 -7.51 -17.68
N PRO A 107 3.88 -6.55 -18.57
CA PRO A 107 3.26 -5.29 -18.18
C PRO A 107 1.87 -5.52 -17.60
N PHE A 108 1.48 -4.68 -16.64
CA PHE A 108 0.15 -4.78 -16.03
C PHE A 108 -0.45 -3.43 -15.70
N ILE A 109 -1.76 -3.47 -15.51
CA ILE A 109 -2.57 -2.39 -14.96
C ILE A 109 -3.22 -2.93 -13.69
N GLU A 110 -3.26 -2.14 -12.62
CA GLU A 110 -3.87 -2.55 -11.35
C GLU A 110 -4.74 -1.43 -10.78
N LEU A 111 -5.91 -1.80 -10.30
CA LEU A 111 -6.81 -0.94 -9.54
C LEU A 111 -6.87 -1.44 -8.10
N LYS A 112 -6.81 -0.51 -7.16
CA LYS A 112 -6.93 -0.78 -5.74
C LYS A 112 -7.97 0.13 -5.13
N ALA A 113 -8.75 -0.40 -4.19
CA ALA A 113 -9.69 0.36 -3.38
C ALA A 113 -9.81 -0.26 -1.99
N GLY A 114 -10.00 0.58 -0.98
CA GLY A 114 -10.09 0.08 0.38
C GLY A 114 -10.13 1.16 1.44
N ILE A 115 -9.79 0.76 2.65
CA ILE A 115 -9.80 1.62 3.82
C ILE A 115 -8.35 2.01 4.17
N ASN A 116 -8.20 3.24 4.63
CA ASN A 116 -6.97 3.74 5.24
C ASN A 116 -7.24 4.06 6.71
N TYR A 117 -6.37 3.56 7.59
CA TYR A 117 -6.37 3.91 9.01
C TYR A 117 -5.12 4.74 9.29
N ALA A 118 -5.31 5.98 9.68
CA ALA A 118 -4.24 6.91 10.03
C ALA A 118 -4.15 7.07 11.54
N LEU A 119 -2.96 7.02 12.09
CA LEU A 119 -2.63 7.30 13.48
C LEU A 119 -1.79 8.58 13.54
N ASP A 120 -2.38 9.59 14.13
CA ASP A 120 -1.74 10.86 14.42
C ASP A 120 -1.18 10.83 15.84
N GLY A 121 0.13 10.87 15.95
CA GLY A 121 0.87 10.83 17.21
C GLY A 121 1.05 12.23 17.82
N ASN A 122 1.19 12.28 19.14
CA ASN A 122 1.43 13.53 19.85
C ASN A 122 2.86 14.04 19.59
N SER A 123 3.01 15.05 18.75
CA SER A 123 4.28 15.70 18.39
C SER A 123 5.04 16.31 19.58
N ASN A 124 4.33 16.72 20.65
CA ASN A 124 4.94 17.31 21.83
C ASN A 124 5.59 16.28 22.79
N ALA A 125 5.40 15.00 22.56
CA ALA A 125 5.91 13.96 23.43
C ALA A 125 7.39 13.63 23.13
N ARG A 126 8.26 13.79 24.15
CA ARG A 126 9.70 13.53 24.04
C ARG A 126 10.08 12.04 23.97
N THR A 127 9.15 11.12 24.28
CA THR A 127 9.40 9.68 24.30
C THR A 127 8.53 8.97 23.28
N PHE A 128 9.05 7.92 22.64
CA PHE A 128 8.31 7.09 21.72
C PHE A 128 6.97 6.61 22.30
N ARG A 129 6.98 6.08 23.53
CA ARG A 129 5.76 5.63 24.21
C ARG A 129 4.77 6.77 24.48
N GLY A 130 5.27 7.96 24.81
CA GLY A 130 4.44 9.15 25.02
C GLY A 130 3.78 9.62 23.74
N ARG A 131 4.49 9.54 22.61
CA ARG A 131 4.00 9.94 21.29
C ARG A 131 2.76 9.13 20.86
N TRP A 132 2.77 7.82 21.10
CA TRP A 132 1.68 6.92 20.66
C TRP A 132 0.62 6.65 21.72
N ARG A 133 0.85 6.98 23.00
CA ARG A 133 -0.09 6.72 24.08
C ARG A 133 -1.42 7.49 23.96
N ASN A 134 -1.37 8.70 23.40
CA ASN A 134 -2.51 9.58 23.22
C ASN A 134 -2.69 9.95 21.73
N SER A 135 -2.41 8.99 20.83
CA SER A 135 -2.61 9.17 19.39
C SER A 135 -4.11 9.21 19.06
N SER A 136 -4.45 10.01 18.06
CA SER A 136 -5.79 10.06 17.49
C SER A 136 -5.85 9.14 16.25
N GLY A 137 -6.90 8.33 16.14
CA GLY A 137 -7.10 7.42 15.01
C GLY A 137 -8.18 7.95 14.06
N TYR A 138 -7.90 7.89 12.76
CA TYR A 138 -8.83 8.33 11.71
C TYR A 138 -8.96 7.25 10.66
N THR A 139 -10.19 7.02 10.17
CA THR A 139 -10.47 6.07 9.11
C THR A 139 -11.03 6.78 7.91
N SER A 140 -10.52 6.43 6.72
CA SER A 140 -10.99 6.97 5.45
C SER A 140 -11.04 5.89 4.38
N PHE A 141 -11.65 6.19 3.24
CA PHE A 141 -11.61 5.35 2.05
C PHE A 141 -10.64 5.95 1.05
N GLY A 142 -9.86 5.07 0.41
CA GLY A 142 -8.93 5.47 -0.61
C GLY A 142 -8.89 4.51 -1.78
N GLY A 143 -8.16 4.89 -2.81
CA GLY A 143 -7.94 4.08 -3.99
C GLY A 143 -6.63 4.40 -4.68
N GLN A 144 -6.21 3.51 -5.58
CA GLN A 144 -4.99 3.69 -6.34
C GLN A 144 -5.16 3.10 -7.74
N PHE A 145 -4.69 3.83 -8.75
CA PHE A 145 -4.46 3.33 -10.08
C PHE A 145 -2.97 3.11 -10.28
N VAL A 146 -2.58 1.94 -10.78
CA VAL A 146 -1.18 1.53 -10.89
C VAL A 146 -0.92 0.96 -12.28
N VAL A 147 0.23 1.29 -12.83
CA VAL A 147 0.83 0.60 -13.98
C VAL A 147 2.20 0.06 -13.58
N GLY A 148 2.56 -1.09 -14.11
CA GLY A 148 3.82 -1.71 -13.70
C GLY A 148 4.25 -2.85 -14.58
N ILE A 149 5.32 -3.49 -14.16
CA ILE A 149 5.94 -4.62 -14.84
C ILE A 149 6.16 -5.72 -13.82
N ASN A 150 5.71 -6.90 -14.17
CA ASN A 150 6.02 -8.13 -13.47
C ASN A 150 7.18 -8.83 -14.19
N PHE A 151 8.20 -9.19 -13.44
CA PHE A 151 9.39 -9.94 -13.91
C PHE A 151 9.37 -11.34 -13.30
N PRO A 152 8.68 -12.32 -13.91
CA PRO A 152 8.71 -13.70 -13.47
C PRO A 152 10.13 -14.26 -13.55
N GLN A 153 10.53 -15.03 -12.53
CA GLN A 153 11.82 -15.70 -12.46
C GLN A 153 11.65 -17.21 -12.68
N ILE A 154 12.67 -17.85 -13.21
CA ILE A 154 12.68 -19.31 -13.51
C ILE A 154 12.40 -20.15 -12.25
N ASN A 155 12.77 -19.66 -11.08
CA ASN A 155 12.56 -20.33 -9.79
C ASN A 155 11.12 -20.23 -9.26
N GLY A 156 10.20 -19.59 -9.99
CA GLY A 156 8.80 -19.38 -9.60
C GLY A 156 8.56 -18.21 -8.63
N THR A 157 9.57 -17.35 -8.42
CA THR A 157 9.41 -16.05 -7.76
C THR A 157 9.14 -14.97 -8.80
N SER A 158 8.77 -13.77 -8.38
CA SER A 158 8.65 -12.61 -9.28
C SER A 158 9.09 -11.34 -8.59
N ILE A 159 9.64 -10.41 -9.38
CA ILE A 159 9.87 -9.04 -8.96
C ILE A 159 8.85 -8.16 -9.69
N ILE A 160 8.15 -7.31 -8.94
CA ILE A 160 7.16 -6.38 -9.48
C ILE A 160 7.64 -4.97 -9.21
N THR A 161 7.71 -4.16 -10.26
CA THR A 161 7.97 -2.72 -10.15
C THR A 161 6.77 -1.96 -10.70
N SER A 162 6.35 -0.90 -10.03
CA SER A 162 5.18 -0.16 -10.45
C SER A 162 5.21 1.30 -10.01
N ILE A 163 4.47 2.10 -10.76
CA ILE A 163 4.15 3.49 -10.44
C ILE A 163 2.64 3.66 -10.48
N GLY A 164 2.11 4.48 -9.58
CA GLY A 164 0.67 4.72 -9.53
C GLY A 164 0.33 6.09 -8.98
N TYR A 165 -0.92 6.44 -9.12
CA TYR A 165 -1.52 7.59 -8.46
C TYR A 165 -2.48 7.08 -7.39
N GLU A 166 -2.26 7.53 -6.17
CA GLU A 166 -3.03 7.16 -4.99
C GLU A 166 -3.87 8.35 -4.52
N THR A 167 -5.09 8.08 -4.08
CA THR A 167 -5.95 9.07 -3.45
C THR A 167 -6.34 8.56 -2.06
N LEU A 168 -6.00 9.35 -1.04
CA LEU A 168 -6.25 9.07 0.38
C LEU A 168 -6.90 10.29 1.02
N PRO A 169 -8.20 10.56 0.71
CA PRO A 169 -8.92 11.65 1.35
C PRO A 169 -9.09 11.37 2.84
N MET A 170 -8.95 12.39 3.67
CA MET A 170 -9.13 12.28 5.11
C MET A 170 -10.49 12.81 5.54
N THR A 171 -11.09 12.18 6.54
CA THR A 171 -12.37 12.62 7.12
C THR A 171 -12.24 13.88 7.95
N LYS A 172 -11.03 14.18 8.40
CA LYS A 172 -10.65 15.40 9.12
C LYS A 172 -9.28 15.87 8.63
N GLU A 173 -9.02 17.14 8.84
CA GLU A 173 -7.70 17.71 8.62
C GLU A 173 -6.71 17.12 9.63
N ILE A 174 -5.63 16.56 9.12
CA ILE A 174 -4.50 16.01 9.87
C ILE A 174 -3.26 16.72 9.35
N ASP A 175 -2.46 17.29 10.23
CA ASP A 175 -1.24 18.05 9.89
C ASP A 175 -1.46 19.11 8.81
N GLY A 176 -2.61 19.83 8.89
CA GLY A 176 -2.97 20.87 7.94
C GLY A 176 -3.45 20.37 6.58
N ARG A 177 -3.75 19.06 6.43
CA ARG A 177 -4.15 18.46 5.15
C ARG A 177 -5.44 17.66 5.24
N ASN A 178 -6.25 17.80 4.18
CA ASN A 178 -7.50 17.05 4.02
C ASN A 178 -7.35 15.83 3.09
N ASN A 179 -6.21 15.71 2.41
CA ASN A 179 -5.91 14.55 1.57
C ASN A 179 -4.40 14.32 1.45
N TYR A 180 -4.06 13.06 1.15
CA TYR A 180 -2.71 12.58 0.91
C TYR A 180 -2.64 11.91 -0.46
N ASP A 181 -3.13 12.64 -1.47
CA ASP A 181 -3.11 12.18 -2.86
C ASP A 181 -1.73 12.38 -3.46
N GLY A 182 -1.29 11.44 -4.29
CA GLY A 182 0.00 11.60 -4.93
C GLY A 182 0.50 10.40 -5.71
N ILE A 183 1.65 10.60 -6.32
CA ILE A 183 2.35 9.54 -7.06
C ILE A 183 3.06 8.64 -6.07
N THR A 184 2.96 7.33 -6.29
CA THR A 184 3.65 6.29 -5.53
C THR A 184 4.44 5.39 -6.45
N MET A 185 5.56 4.89 -5.96
CA MET A 185 6.39 3.87 -6.60
C MET A 185 6.48 2.67 -5.68
N ASN A 186 6.38 1.48 -6.25
CA ASN A 186 6.44 0.24 -5.48
C ASN A 186 7.44 -0.71 -6.12
N ILE A 187 8.16 -1.43 -5.27
CA ILE A 187 8.94 -2.60 -5.63
C ILE A 187 8.55 -3.75 -4.72
N SER A 188 8.22 -4.90 -5.29
CA SER A 188 7.72 -6.05 -4.55
C SER A 188 8.40 -7.33 -4.99
N TYR A 189 8.57 -8.23 -4.05
CA TYR A 189 9.05 -9.58 -4.27
C TYR A 189 7.92 -10.57 -3.96
N ILE A 190 7.57 -11.40 -4.94
CA ILE A 190 6.58 -12.46 -4.81
C ILE A 190 7.29 -13.77 -4.51
N PHE A 191 6.88 -14.40 -3.43
CA PHE A 191 7.47 -15.67 -3.01
C PHE A 191 7.02 -16.82 -3.90
N ARG A 192 7.90 -17.79 -4.07
CA ARG A 192 7.55 -19.06 -4.70
C ARG A 192 6.49 -19.76 -3.87
N ASN A 193 5.44 -20.23 -4.55
CA ASN A 193 4.51 -21.17 -3.92
C ASN A 193 5.22 -22.52 -3.74
N ARG A 194 5.35 -22.97 -2.51
CA ARG A 194 5.74 -24.36 -2.21
C ARG A 194 4.46 -25.20 -2.21
N ASN A 195 4.30 -26.00 -3.24
CA ASN A 195 3.36 -27.12 -3.19
C ASN A 195 3.90 -28.17 -2.25
#